data_620745d059e17cbe27b76b502bdc67ca
#
_entry.id   620745d059e17cbe27b76b502bdc67ca
#
_cell.length_a   1.000
_cell.length_b   1.000
_cell.length_c   1.000
_cell.angle_alpha   90.00
_cell.angle_beta   90.00
_cell.angle_gamma   90.00
#
_symmetry.space_group_name_H-M   'P 1'
#
loop_
_entity.id
_entity.type
_entity.pdbx_description
1 polymer ?
#
loop_
_entity_poly.entity_id
_entity_poly.type
_entity_poly.pdbx_seq_one_letter_code
_entity_poly.pdbx_strand_id
1 'polypeptide(L)'
;MARLLKKLTLFTLCFSMLFSLTACGTDMEKVYQSYIKSLIAINYMGSTEDYIKASGASQEEADNLYQANLEYLADNILTYYGITITDAPELKEDYLELAKLIYSKCNYTVSKARKDGSVYLVDVIIYPMDLFAQTAPEVAAYVDTFNQGVKDGIYDDYTLSEYETEFSKGMVEILTNGAINMTYCDPVTITVEIVEDGDTYYISDRDFLRIDAAMIAASIPEPVVTEE
;
A
#
# COMPACT_ATOMS: atom_id res chain seq x y z
N MET A 1 -14.49 -11.73 8.22
CA MET A 1 -13.36 -12.34 8.97
C MET A 1 -12.63 -13.45 8.21
N ALA A 2 -13.30 -14.46 7.63
CA ALA A 2 -12.62 -15.58 6.93
C ALA A 2 -11.84 -15.18 5.65
N ARG A 3 -12.20 -14.10 4.95
CA ARG A 3 -11.47 -13.59 3.77
C ARG A 3 -10.21 -12.79 4.14
N LEU A 4 -10.19 -12.14 5.29
CA LEU A 4 -8.99 -11.47 5.82
C LEU A 4 -7.90 -12.49 6.20
N LEU A 5 -8.29 -13.63 6.79
CA LEU A 5 -7.34 -14.70 7.15
C LEU A 5 -6.70 -15.37 5.92
N LYS A 6 -7.44 -15.49 4.78
CA LYS A 6 -6.87 -16.07 3.55
C LYS A 6 -5.87 -15.14 2.85
N LYS A 7 -5.99 -13.81 3.02
CA LYS A 7 -5.03 -12.84 2.48
C LYS A 7 -3.80 -12.69 3.39
N LEU A 8 -3.95 -12.91 4.70
CA LEU A 8 -2.81 -12.93 5.63
C LEU A 8 -1.84 -14.09 5.36
N THR A 9 -2.33 -15.21 4.80
CA THR A 9 -1.47 -16.35 4.43
C THR A 9 -0.68 -16.15 3.14
N LEU A 10 -1.01 -15.17 2.31
CA LEU A 10 -0.20 -14.81 1.13
C LEU A 10 0.98 -13.90 1.52
N PHE A 11 0.89 -13.20 2.64
CA PHE A 11 1.96 -12.35 3.19
C PHE A 11 3.01 -13.14 4.00
N THR A 12 2.73 -14.38 4.34
CA THR A 12 3.66 -15.29 5.07
C THR A 12 4.62 -16.02 4.13
N LEU A 13 4.99 -15.44 2.99
CA LEU A 13 6.20 -15.87 2.33
C LEU A 13 7.36 -15.34 3.17
N CYS A 14 7.78 -16.16 4.14
CA CYS A 14 9.00 -15.96 4.92
C CYS A 14 10.11 -15.54 3.99
N PHE A 15 10.40 -14.25 4.04
CA PHE A 15 11.45 -13.63 3.28
C PHE A 15 12.78 -14.01 3.91
N SER A 16 13.21 -15.22 3.66
CA SER A 16 14.47 -15.73 4.16
C SER A 16 15.58 -15.43 3.15
N MET A 17 16.47 -14.51 3.50
CA MET A 17 17.69 -14.30 2.73
C MET A 17 18.71 -15.38 3.02
N LEU A 18 19.07 -16.16 2.01
CA LEU A 18 20.25 -17.02 2.04
C LEU A 18 21.50 -16.17 1.78
N PHE A 19 22.17 -15.74 2.84
CA PHE A 19 23.52 -15.21 2.71
C PHE A 19 24.53 -16.33 2.90
N SER A 20 25.22 -16.69 1.83
CA SER A 20 26.50 -17.36 1.98
C SER A 20 27.49 -16.38 2.63
N LEU A 21 27.63 -16.44 3.95
CA LEU A 21 28.59 -15.67 4.75
C LEU A 21 30.03 -16.08 4.43
N THR A 22 30.47 -15.86 3.19
CA THR A 22 31.89 -16.06 2.82
C THR A 22 32.53 -14.73 2.45
N ALA A 23 32.41 -13.73 3.33
CA ALA A 23 33.25 -12.54 3.20
C ALA A 23 33.60 -11.98 4.56
N CYS A 24 34.78 -12.29 5.00
CA CYS A 24 35.46 -11.57 6.08
C CYS A 24 35.52 -10.07 5.71
N GLY A 25 34.69 -9.23 6.37
CA GLY A 25 34.66 -7.78 6.15
C GLY A 25 33.36 -7.18 5.64
N THR A 26 32.27 -7.93 5.52
CA THR A 26 30.96 -7.38 5.11
C THR A 26 30.39 -6.49 6.21
N ASP A 27 30.03 -5.23 5.86
CA ASP A 27 29.35 -4.27 6.74
C ASP A 27 27.87 -4.69 6.88
N MET A 28 27.57 -5.52 7.88
CA MET A 28 26.22 -6.03 8.12
C MET A 28 25.20 -4.93 8.34
N GLU A 29 25.59 -3.77 8.87
CA GLU A 29 24.70 -2.63 9.05
C GLU A 29 24.16 -2.12 7.70
N LYS A 30 25.01 -2.13 6.65
CA LYS A 30 24.58 -1.77 5.30
C LYS A 30 23.76 -2.87 4.62
N VAL A 31 24.10 -4.13 4.90
CA VAL A 31 23.34 -5.27 4.36
C VAL A 31 21.90 -5.20 4.82
N TYR A 32 21.67 -5.01 6.13
CA TYR A 32 20.32 -4.92 6.68
C TYR A 32 19.58 -3.66 6.22
N GLN A 33 20.27 -2.53 6.10
CA GLN A 33 19.70 -1.33 5.49
C GLN A 33 19.22 -1.60 4.06
N SER A 34 20.04 -2.25 3.24
CA SER A 34 19.72 -2.56 1.85
C SER A 34 18.57 -3.55 1.76
N TYR A 35 18.53 -4.53 2.66
CA TYR A 35 17.43 -5.47 2.77
C TYR A 35 16.08 -4.77 3.01
N ILE A 36 16.00 -3.92 4.02
CA ILE A 36 14.76 -3.18 4.32
C ILE A 36 14.38 -2.26 3.15
N LYS A 37 15.35 -1.61 2.51
CA LYS A 37 15.10 -0.79 1.32
C LYS A 37 14.51 -1.61 0.17
N SER A 38 15.08 -2.78 -0.12
CA SER A 38 14.59 -3.63 -1.20
C SER A 38 13.19 -4.19 -0.91
N LEU A 39 12.93 -4.53 0.35
CA LEU A 39 11.60 -4.99 0.79
C LEU A 39 10.53 -3.92 0.60
N ILE A 40 10.81 -2.67 0.99
CA ILE A 40 9.87 -1.57 0.80
C ILE A 40 9.74 -1.22 -0.70
N ALA A 41 10.84 -1.19 -1.43
CA ALA A 41 10.84 -0.84 -2.84
C ALA A 41 10.04 -1.85 -3.70
N ILE A 42 10.15 -3.16 -3.42
CA ILE A 42 9.36 -4.15 -4.15
C ILE A 42 7.86 -4.04 -3.82
N ASN A 43 7.52 -3.87 -2.55
CA ASN A 43 6.12 -3.87 -2.14
C ASN A 43 5.34 -2.65 -2.63
N TYR A 44 5.97 -1.48 -2.73
CA TYR A 44 5.28 -0.23 -3.09
C TYR A 44 5.68 0.36 -4.44
N MET A 45 6.91 0.13 -4.90
CA MET A 45 7.42 0.73 -6.14
C MET A 45 7.65 -0.26 -7.28
N GLY A 46 7.46 -1.57 -7.04
CA GLY A 46 7.70 -2.61 -8.04
C GLY A 46 9.18 -2.73 -8.46
N SER A 47 10.12 -2.29 -7.60
CA SER A 47 11.55 -2.39 -7.87
C SER A 47 12.05 -3.80 -7.57
N THR A 48 12.16 -4.63 -8.61
CA THR A 48 12.42 -6.07 -8.47
C THR A 48 13.91 -6.41 -8.35
N GLU A 49 14.82 -5.62 -8.96
CA GLU A 49 16.23 -5.98 -9.09
C GLU A 49 16.93 -6.21 -7.74
N ASP A 50 16.85 -5.23 -6.83
CA ASP A 50 17.49 -5.33 -5.52
C ASP A 50 16.84 -6.41 -4.65
N TYR A 51 15.51 -6.58 -4.79
CA TYR A 51 14.77 -7.61 -4.12
C TYR A 51 15.21 -9.02 -4.56
N ILE A 52 15.25 -9.27 -5.86
CA ILE A 52 15.68 -10.55 -6.45
C ILE A 52 17.11 -10.87 -6.03
N LYS A 53 18.01 -9.87 -6.13
CA LYS A 53 19.40 -10.02 -5.71
C LYS A 53 19.55 -10.36 -4.22
N ALA A 54 18.72 -9.76 -3.40
CA ALA A 54 18.76 -9.93 -1.96
C ALA A 54 18.10 -11.24 -1.51
N SER A 55 16.96 -11.63 -2.11
CA SER A 55 16.15 -12.79 -1.70
C SER A 55 16.45 -14.07 -2.46
N GLY A 56 17.02 -13.98 -3.66
CA GLY A 56 17.12 -15.12 -4.58
C GLY A 56 15.78 -15.49 -5.23
N ALA A 57 14.74 -14.67 -5.07
CA ALA A 57 13.45 -14.86 -5.72
C ALA A 57 13.56 -14.80 -7.25
N SER A 58 12.63 -15.43 -7.94
CA SER A 58 12.49 -15.28 -9.38
C SER A 58 11.85 -13.94 -9.73
N GLN A 59 11.95 -13.51 -11.00
CA GLN A 59 11.24 -12.34 -11.50
C GLN A 59 9.73 -12.50 -11.33
N GLU A 60 9.20 -13.68 -11.64
CA GLU A 60 7.77 -13.98 -11.51
C GLU A 60 7.26 -13.83 -10.07
N GLU A 61 8.02 -14.30 -9.08
CA GLU A 61 7.66 -14.14 -7.66
C GLU A 61 7.67 -12.66 -7.24
N ALA A 62 8.65 -11.90 -7.70
CA ALA A 62 8.75 -10.48 -7.42
C ALA A 62 7.58 -9.69 -8.06
N ASP A 63 7.26 -9.96 -9.33
CA ASP A 63 6.16 -9.32 -10.04
C ASP A 63 4.81 -9.67 -9.38
N ASN A 64 4.61 -10.93 -8.99
CA ASN A 64 3.41 -11.37 -8.30
C ASN A 64 3.23 -10.68 -6.93
N LEU A 65 4.33 -10.47 -6.19
CA LEU A 65 4.28 -9.76 -4.91
C LEU A 65 3.81 -8.32 -5.11
N TYR A 66 4.38 -7.60 -6.06
CA TYR A 66 3.99 -6.23 -6.36
C TYR A 66 2.54 -6.14 -6.83
N GLN A 67 2.14 -7.01 -7.77
CA GLN A 67 0.77 -7.07 -8.27
C GLN A 67 -0.24 -7.33 -7.14
N ALA A 68 0.06 -8.24 -6.22
CA ALA A 68 -0.81 -8.52 -5.08
C ALA A 68 -1.00 -7.29 -4.16
N ASN A 69 0.04 -6.46 -4.00
CA ASN A 69 -0.05 -5.23 -3.23
C ASN A 69 -0.89 -4.15 -3.94
N LEU A 70 -0.77 -4.04 -5.26
CA LEU A 70 -1.63 -3.15 -6.04
C LEU A 70 -3.09 -3.55 -5.93
N GLU A 71 -3.39 -4.84 -6.07
CA GLU A 71 -4.74 -5.38 -5.91
C GLU A 71 -5.30 -5.12 -4.51
N TYR A 72 -4.47 -5.30 -3.49
CA TYR A 72 -4.85 -5.02 -2.11
C TYR A 72 -5.23 -3.56 -1.89
N LEU A 73 -4.42 -2.61 -2.39
CA LEU A 73 -4.74 -1.18 -2.27
C LEU A 73 -5.98 -0.82 -3.08
N ALA A 74 -6.11 -1.32 -4.31
CA ALA A 74 -7.30 -1.08 -5.15
C ALA A 74 -8.58 -1.59 -4.46
N ASP A 75 -8.56 -2.81 -3.90
CA ASP A 75 -9.68 -3.38 -3.15
C ASP A 75 -10.02 -2.58 -1.89
N ASN A 76 -9.00 -2.05 -1.21
CA ASN A 76 -9.21 -1.21 -0.03
C ASN A 76 -9.85 0.13 -0.41
N ILE A 77 -9.47 0.76 -1.51
CA ILE A 77 -10.10 1.99 -2.01
C ILE A 77 -11.57 1.73 -2.34
N LEU A 78 -11.87 0.68 -3.11
CA LEU A 78 -13.25 0.29 -3.42
C LEU A 78 -14.07 0.07 -2.15
N THR A 79 -13.51 -0.65 -1.19
CA THR A 79 -14.18 -0.96 0.08
C THR A 79 -14.40 0.29 0.93
N TYR A 80 -13.38 1.16 1.03
CA TYR A 80 -13.42 2.38 1.83
C TYR A 80 -14.52 3.34 1.39
N TYR A 81 -14.66 3.54 0.07
CA TYR A 81 -15.67 4.41 -0.50
C TYR A 81 -17.01 3.72 -0.83
N GLY A 82 -17.14 2.42 -0.55
CA GLY A 82 -18.33 1.63 -0.87
C GLY A 82 -18.62 1.56 -2.37
N ILE A 83 -17.57 1.61 -3.19
CA ILE A 83 -17.72 1.60 -4.66
C ILE A 83 -17.96 0.17 -5.13
N THR A 84 -19.01 -0.01 -5.93
CA THR A 84 -19.37 -1.27 -6.57
C THR A 84 -19.00 -1.23 -8.04
N ILE A 85 -18.38 -2.30 -8.52
CA ILE A 85 -18.00 -2.51 -9.93
C ILE A 85 -18.40 -3.91 -10.39
N THR A 86 -19.49 -4.45 -9.83
CA THR A 86 -19.92 -5.84 -10.10
C THR A 86 -20.37 -6.01 -11.54
N ASP A 87 -21.05 -5.02 -12.09
CA ASP A 87 -21.58 -4.99 -13.45
C ASP A 87 -20.64 -4.25 -14.44
N ALA A 88 -19.54 -3.72 -13.95
CA ALA A 88 -18.48 -3.04 -14.71
C ALA A 88 -17.07 -3.50 -14.24
N PRO A 89 -16.76 -4.82 -14.35
CA PRO A 89 -15.52 -5.36 -13.78
C PRO A 89 -14.25 -4.85 -14.45
N GLU A 90 -14.32 -4.29 -15.64
CA GLU A 90 -13.22 -3.63 -16.36
C GLU A 90 -12.69 -2.40 -15.63
N LEU A 91 -13.51 -1.75 -14.80
CA LEU A 91 -13.09 -0.61 -13.97
C LEU A 91 -12.03 -0.99 -12.94
N LYS A 92 -11.84 -2.29 -12.69
CA LYS A 92 -10.78 -2.76 -11.78
C LYS A 92 -9.40 -2.29 -12.22
N GLU A 93 -9.15 -2.21 -13.53
CA GLU A 93 -7.88 -1.74 -14.09
C GLU A 93 -7.62 -0.28 -13.73
N ASP A 94 -8.62 0.59 -13.75
CA ASP A 94 -8.49 1.99 -13.37
C ASP A 94 -8.04 2.13 -11.90
N TYR A 95 -8.55 1.26 -11.00
CA TYR A 95 -8.13 1.25 -9.60
C TYR A 95 -6.74 0.64 -9.39
N LEU A 96 -6.31 -0.29 -10.24
CA LEU A 96 -4.94 -0.80 -10.21
C LEU A 96 -3.94 0.27 -10.65
N GLU A 97 -4.23 1.01 -11.71
CA GLU A 97 -3.39 2.14 -12.14
C GLU A 97 -3.38 3.28 -11.11
N LEU A 98 -4.52 3.56 -10.47
CA LEU A 98 -4.59 4.49 -9.35
C LEU A 98 -3.72 4.02 -8.17
N ALA A 99 -3.79 2.75 -7.79
CA ALA A 99 -2.97 2.17 -6.72
C ALA A 99 -1.47 2.30 -7.04
N LYS A 100 -1.08 2.02 -8.28
CA LYS A 100 0.28 2.18 -8.76
C LYS A 100 0.75 3.64 -8.70
N LEU A 101 -0.10 4.59 -9.09
CA LEU A 101 0.19 6.01 -8.98
C LEU A 101 0.37 6.42 -7.52
N ILE A 102 -0.52 6.01 -6.62
CA ILE A 102 -0.44 6.31 -5.18
C ILE A 102 0.88 5.77 -4.62
N TYR A 103 1.19 4.51 -4.83
CA TYR A 103 2.41 3.90 -4.30
C TYR A 103 3.69 4.51 -4.90
N SER A 104 3.65 5.02 -6.15
CA SER A 104 4.78 5.76 -6.72
C SER A 104 5.13 7.05 -5.96
N LYS A 105 4.24 7.52 -5.06
CA LYS A 105 4.44 8.69 -4.21
C LYS A 105 4.96 8.35 -2.81
N CYS A 106 5.23 7.07 -2.51
CA CYS A 106 5.80 6.69 -1.23
C CYS A 106 7.07 7.48 -0.94
N ASN A 107 7.11 8.12 0.23
CA ASN A 107 8.25 8.92 0.67
C ASN A 107 8.76 8.38 2.00
N TYR A 108 9.96 7.81 1.98
CA TYR A 108 10.56 7.20 3.15
C TYR A 108 12.09 7.25 3.11
N THR A 109 12.70 7.10 4.27
CA THR A 109 14.15 6.86 4.40
C THR A 109 14.40 5.69 5.34
N VAL A 110 15.47 4.93 5.06
CA VAL A 110 15.88 3.79 5.88
C VAL A 110 17.26 4.08 6.45
N SER A 111 17.39 4.07 7.78
CA SER A 111 18.67 4.29 8.45
C SER A 111 19.61 3.11 8.24
N LYS A 112 20.89 3.30 8.53
CA LYS A 112 21.78 2.17 8.77
C LYS A 112 21.25 1.35 9.94
N ALA A 113 21.44 0.04 9.87
CA ALA A 113 21.20 -0.82 11.02
C ALA A 113 22.14 -0.42 12.17
N ARG A 114 21.68 -0.54 13.39
CA ARG A 114 22.48 -0.43 14.60
C ARG A 114 22.35 -1.69 15.44
N LYS A 115 23.46 -2.09 16.03
CA LYS A 115 23.45 -3.23 16.94
C LYS A 115 22.93 -2.81 18.31
N ASP A 116 21.99 -3.57 18.86
CA ASP A 116 21.47 -3.41 20.22
C ASP A 116 21.51 -4.78 20.94
N GLY A 117 22.50 -4.97 21.78
CA GLY A 117 22.76 -6.27 22.41
C GLY A 117 23.05 -7.36 21.37
N SER A 118 22.14 -8.33 21.23
CA SER A 118 22.24 -9.45 20.28
C SER A 118 21.47 -9.23 18.97
N VAL A 119 20.69 -8.15 18.86
CA VAL A 119 19.82 -7.87 17.71
C VAL A 119 20.32 -6.68 16.90
N TYR A 120 19.84 -6.57 15.67
CA TYR A 120 20.01 -5.38 14.85
C TYR A 120 18.69 -4.66 14.67
N LEU A 121 18.71 -3.34 14.81
CA LEU A 121 17.56 -2.46 14.66
C LEU A 121 17.76 -1.54 13.45
N VAL A 122 16.71 -1.33 12.68
CA VAL A 122 16.68 -0.40 11.56
C VAL A 122 15.51 0.56 11.73
N ASP A 123 15.77 1.87 11.63
CA ASP A 123 14.72 2.87 11.66
C ASP A 123 14.26 3.16 10.23
N VAL A 124 12.97 3.03 9.99
CA VAL A 124 12.28 3.44 8.77
C VAL A 124 11.51 4.72 9.11
N ILE A 125 11.90 5.83 8.51
CA ILE A 125 11.21 7.12 8.65
C ILE A 125 10.29 7.25 7.45
N ILE A 126 9.00 7.31 7.69
CA ILE A 126 7.95 7.36 6.67
C ILE A 126 7.24 8.70 6.76
N TYR A 127 6.99 9.32 5.62
CA TYR A 127 6.10 10.48 5.48
C TYR A 127 4.76 9.97 5.00
N PRO A 128 3.76 9.80 5.88
CA PRO A 128 2.48 9.21 5.49
C PRO A 128 1.78 10.04 4.42
N MET A 129 1.32 9.40 3.35
CA MET A 129 0.58 10.04 2.29
C MET A 129 -0.81 10.46 2.79
N ASP A 130 -1.17 11.74 2.66
CA ASP A 130 -2.44 12.30 3.17
C ASP A 130 -3.56 12.33 2.11
N LEU A 131 -3.63 11.28 1.30
CA LEU A 131 -4.55 11.22 0.16
C LEU A 131 -6.01 11.37 0.58
N PHE A 132 -6.45 10.60 1.56
CA PHE A 132 -7.87 10.53 1.92
C PHE A 132 -8.39 11.81 2.56
N ALA A 133 -7.62 12.42 3.48
CA ALA A 133 -8.02 13.69 4.06
C ALA A 133 -7.92 14.85 3.05
N GLN A 134 -6.90 14.84 2.22
CA GLN A 134 -6.71 15.85 1.16
C GLN A 134 -7.87 15.84 0.16
N THR A 135 -8.38 14.68 -0.23
CA THR A 135 -9.44 14.55 -1.25
C THR A 135 -10.85 14.54 -0.66
N ALA A 136 -11.01 14.41 0.66
CA ALA A 136 -12.30 14.27 1.31
C ALA A 136 -13.34 15.37 0.92
N PRO A 137 -12.98 16.65 0.83
CA PRO A 137 -13.95 17.70 0.44
C PRO A 137 -14.46 17.53 -1.00
N GLU A 138 -13.57 17.15 -1.94
CA GLU A 138 -13.93 16.95 -3.34
C GLU A 138 -14.78 15.69 -3.51
N VAL A 139 -14.42 14.61 -2.82
CA VAL A 139 -15.21 13.38 -2.79
C VAL A 139 -16.60 13.65 -2.24
N ALA A 140 -16.74 14.37 -1.11
CA ALA A 140 -18.03 14.71 -0.54
C ALA A 140 -18.89 15.52 -1.51
N ALA A 141 -18.34 16.56 -2.14
CA ALA A 141 -19.04 17.37 -3.12
C ALA A 141 -19.48 16.56 -4.36
N TYR A 142 -18.63 15.64 -4.82
CA TYR A 142 -18.97 14.75 -5.93
C TYR A 142 -20.12 13.80 -5.56
N VAL A 143 -20.04 13.15 -4.42
CA VAL A 143 -21.07 12.22 -3.92
C VAL A 143 -22.42 12.94 -3.76
N ASP A 144 -22.41 14.17 -3.20
CA ASP A 144 -23.62 14.97 -3.05
C ASP A 144 -24.23 15.32 -4.40
N THR A 145 -23.40 15.73 -5.38
CA THR A 145 -23.83 16.05 -6.74
C THR A 145 -24.40 14.83 -7.45
N PHE A 146 -23.72 13.69 -7.34
CA PHE A 146 -24.16 12.44 -7.92
C PHE A 146 -25.51 12.00 -7.32
N ASN A 147 -25.65 12.03 -6.00
CA ASN A 147 -26.89 11.71 -5.30
C ASN A 147 -28.05 12.66 -5.66
N GLN A 148 -27.75 13.94 -5.93
CA GLN A 148 -28.77 14.86 -6.42
C GLN A 148 -29.20 14.48 -7.85
N GLY A 149 -28.26 14.09 -8.73
CA GLY A 149 -28.57 13.58 -10.05
C GLY A 149 -29.48 12.33 -10.02
N VAL A 150 -29.25 11.44 -9.06
CA VAL A 150 -30.15 10.28 -8.84
C VAL A 150 -31.57 10.74 -8.49
N LYS A 151 -31.72 11.69 -7.57
CA LYS A 151 -33.04 12.22 -7.19
C LYS A 151 -33.74 12.94 -8.31
N ASP A 152 -32.99 13.60 -9.19
CA ASP A 152 -33.51 14.33 -10.35
C ASP A 152 -33.80 13.44 -11.56
N GLY A 153 -33.55 12.12 -11.44
CA GLY A 153 -33.81 11.12 -12.50
C GLY A 153 -32.81 11.14 -13.66
N ILE A 154 -31.62 11.75 -13.47
CA ILE A 154 -30.60 11.84 -14.53
C ILE A 154 -30.13 10.44 -14.98
N TYR A 155 -30.16 9.48 -14.08
CA TYR A 155 -29.66 8.12 -14.28
C TYR A 155 -30.77 7.08 -14.45
N ASP A 156 -32.04 7.50 -14.60
CA ASP A 156 -33.20 6.57 -14.66
C ASP A 156 -33.11 5.60 -15.84
N ASP A 157 -32.51 6.03 -16.95
CA ASP A 157 -32.33 5.22 -18.14
C ASP A 157 -31.00 4.45 -18.19
N TYR A 158 -30.14 4.59 -17.15
CA TYR A 158 -28.85 3.91 -17.10
C TYR A 158 -29.03 2.44 -16.77
N THR A 159 -28.26 1.59 -17.43
CA THR A 159 -27.99 0.24 -16.94
C THR A 159 -27.15 0.30 -15.67
N LEU A 160 -27.15 -0.77 -14.90
CA LEU A 160 -26.35 -0.82 -13.68
C LEU A 160 -24.84 -0.65 -13.96
N SER A 161 -24.36 -1.23 -15.06
CA SER A 161 -22.97 -1.03 -15.52
C SER A 161 -22.66 0.42 -15.86
N GLU A 162 -23.56 1.13 -16.56
CA GLU A 162 -23.37 2.55 -16.87
C GLU A 162 -23.36 3.41 -15.61
N TYR A 163 -24.23 3.10 -14.65
CA TYR A 163 -24.30 3.77 -13.35
C TYR A 163 -23.01 3.57 -12.54
N GLU A 164 -22.53 2.33 -12.40
CA GLU A 164 -21.27 2.02 -11.74
C GLU A 164 -20.10 2.71 -12.43
N THR A 165 -20.08 2.72 -13.77
CA THR A 165 -19.04 3.37 -14.57
C THR A 165 -18.99 4.88 -14.33
N GLU A 166 -20.15 5.56 -14.35
CA GLU A 166 -20.22 7.01 -14.18
C GLU A 166 -19.74 7.41 -12.79
N PHE A 167 -20.23 6.72 -11.74
CA PHE A 167 -19.79 7.00 -10.37
C PHE A 167 -18.30 6.73 -10.18
N SER A 168 -17.82 5.61 -10.66
CA SER A 168 -16.44 5.18 -10.51
C SER A 168 -15.45 6.12 -11.19
N LYS A 169 -15.75 6.59 -12.41
CA LYS A 169 -14.88 7.52 -13.15
C LYS A 169 -14.65 8.82 -12.39
N GLY A 170 -15.69 9.43 -11.83
CA GLY A 170 -15.54 10.65 -11.04
C GLY A 170 -14.69 10.41 -9.78
N MET A 171 -14.87 9.27 -9.11
CA MET A 171 -14.05 8.91 -7.96
C MET A 171 -12.58 8.71 -8.33
N VAL A 172 -12.32 7.98 -9.42
CA VAL A 172 -10.94 7.75 -9.93
C VAL A 172 -10.28 9.07 -10.30
N GLU A 173 -11.01 9.99 -10.96
CA GLU A 173 -10.48 11.30 -11.35
C GLU A 173 -10.06 12.12 -10.12
N ILE A 174 -10.91 12.22 -9.09
CA ILE A 174 -10.62 12.97 -7.86
C ILE A 174 -9.40 12.37 -7.15
N LEU A 175 -9.37 11.06 -6.97
CA LEU A 175 -8.28 10.38 -6.29
C LEU A 175 -6.97 10.45 -7.08
N THR A 176 -7.03 10.40 -8.42
CA THR A 176 -5.87 10.58 -9.30
C THR A 176 -5.29 11.99 -9.17
N ASN A 177 -6.15 13.01 -9.17
CA ASN A 177 -5.73 14.40 -8.97
C ASN A 177 -5.10 14.60 -7.59
N GLY A 178 -5.67 13.99 -6.54
CA GLY A 178 -5.09 13.95 -5.21
C GLY A 178 -3.71 13.27 -5.19
N ALA A 179 -3.58 12.13 -5.85
CA ALA A 179 -2.31 11.40 -5.93
C ALA A 179 -1.23 12.16 -6.71
N ILE A 180 -1.59 12.89 -7.79
CA ILE A 180 -0.66 13.76 -8.51
C ILE A 180 -0.15 14.90 -7.62
N ASN A 181 -1.03 15.49 -6.82
CA ASN A 181 -0.74 16.62 -5.92
C ASN A 181 -0.55 16.16 -4.46
N MET A 182 0.01 14.97 -4.26
CA MET A 182 0.14 14.32 -2.95
C MET A 182 0.74 15.24 -1.89
N THR A 183 0.04 15.35 -0.77
CA THR A 183 0.55 15.94 0.47
C THR A 183 0.92 14.85 1.47
N TYR A 184 1.70 15.22 2.47
CA TYR A 184 2.23 14.28 3.45
C TYR A 184 2.00 14.80 4.86
N CYS A 185 1.70 13.88 5.77
CA CYS A 185 1.68 14.16 7.19
C CYS A 185 3.10 14.26 7.78
N ASP A 186 3.17 14.65 9.05
CA ASP A 186 4.42 14.63 9.79
C ASP A 186 5.04 13.23 9.78
N PRO A 187 6.39 13.13 9.65
CA PRO A 187 7.04 11.83 9.54
C PRO A 187 6.90 11.00 10.81
N VAL A 188 6.71 9.70 10.62
CA VAL A 188 6.72 8.70 11.69
C VAL A 188 7.93 7.81 11.57
N THR A 189 8.51 7.39 12.71
CA THR A 189 9.64 6.46 12.74
C THR A 189 9.17 5.11 13.22
N ILE A 190 9.38 4.09 12.39
CA ILE A 190 9.14 2.70 12.71
C ILE A 190 10.49 2.01 12.89
N THR A 191 10.81 1.62 14.12
CA THR A 191 11.97 0.77 14.38
C THR A 191 11.58 -0.68 14.16
N VAL A 192 12.30 -1.36 13.28
CA VAL A 192 12.14 -2.78 12.99
C VAL A 192 13.34 -3.56 13.51
N GLU A 193 13.09 -4.78 13.96
CA GLU A 193 14.10 -5.71 14.42
C GLU A 193 14.45 -6.70 13.31
N ILE A 194 15.75 -6.90 13.05
CA ILE A 194 16.23 -7.95 12.18
C ILE A 194 16.30 -9.23 12.99
N VAL A 195 15.49 -10.21 12.61
CA VAL A 195 15.47 -11.54 13.21
C VAL A 195 16.41 -12.44 12.43
N GLU A 196 17.34 -13.10 13.14
CA GLU A 196 18.26 -14.10 12.59
C GLU A 196 17.67 -15.51 12.84
N ASP A 197 17.62 -16.31 11.78
CA ASP A 197 17.20 -17.72 11.86
C ASP A 197 18.17 -18.58 11.02
N GLY A 198 19.20 -19.13 11.67
CA GLY A 198 20.29 -19.83 11.00
C GLY A 198 21.07 -18.90 10.07
N ASP A 199 21.07 -19.21 8.77
CA ASP A 199 21.74 -18.43 7.73
C ASP A 199 20.79 -17.43 7.05
N THR A 200 19.61 -17.19 7.62
CA THR A 200 18.57 -16.30 7.05
C THR A 200 18.27 -15.13 7.97
N TYR A 201 17.79 -14.03 7.38
CA TYR A 201 17.39 -12.82 8.10
C TYR A 201 16.03 -12.36 7.59
N TYR A 202 15.17 -11.88 8.48
CA TYR A 202 13.88 -11.34 8.12
C TYR A 202 13.43 -10.28 9.14
N ILE A 203 12.41 -9.53 8.82
CA ILE A 203 11.65 -8.74 9.80
C ILE A 203 10.34 -9.46 10.12
N SER A 204 9.81 -9.24 11.32
CA SER A 204 8.55 -9.85 11.70
C SER A 204 7.40 -9.30 10.86
N ASP A 205 6.37 -10.13 10.61
CA ASP A 205 5.13 -9.68 9.95
C ASP A 205 4.52 -8.47 10.67
N ARG A 206 4.62 -8.45 11.99
CA ARG A 206 4.16 -7.32 12.81
C ARG A 206 4.87 -6.03 12.45
N ASP A 207 6.19 -6.06 12.26
CA ASP A 207 6.96 -4.86 11.93
C ASP A 207 6.67 -4.41 10.50
N PHE A 208 6.50 -5.36 9.57
CA PHE A 208 6.09 -5.02 8.21
C PHE A 208 4.69 -4.39 8.16
N LEU A 209 3.72 -4.94 8.91
CA LEU A 209 2.37 -4.35 9.03
C LEU A 209 2.38 -2.94 9.62
N ARG A 210 3.32 -2.63 10.53
CA ARG A 210 3.50 -1.26 11.05
C ARG A 210 4.02 -0.31 9.97
N ILE A 211 4.94 -0.77 9.11
CA ILE A 211 5.40 0.01 7.95
C ILE A 211 4.22 0.24 7.01
N ASP A 212 3.48 -0.80 6.66
CA ASP A 212 2.34 -0.73 5.76
C ASP A 212 1.27 0.25 6.27
N ALA A 213 0.88 0.14 7.53
CA ALA A 213 -0.09 1.04 8.16
C ALA A 213 0.36 2.51 8.22
N ALA A 214 1.66 2.78 8.11
CA ALA A 214 2.21 4.13 8.14
C ALA A 214 2.36 4.75 6.73
N MET A 215 2.24 3.96 5.65
CA MET A 215 2.46 4.49 4.28
C MET A 215 1.37 5.46 3.84
N ILE A 216 0.12 5.19 4.23
CA ILE A 216 -1.02 6.06 3.93
C ILE A 216 -1.64 6.46 5.25
N ALA A 217 -1.81 7.75 5.47
CA ALA A 217 -2.48 8.26 6.66
C ALA A 217 -3.95 7.82 6.63
N ALA A 218 -4.33 7.00 7.59
CA ALA A 218 -5.71 6.58 7.79
C ALA A 218 -6.43 7.64 8.65
N SER A 219 -6.65 8.81 8.11
CA SER A 219 -7.67 9.69 8.66
C SER A 219 -9.02 9.28 8.07
N ILE A 220 -9.62 8.24 8.65
CA ILE A 220 -11.03 7.95 8.41
C ILE A 220 -11.78 9.05 9.15
N PRO A 221 -12.49 9.98 8.48
CA PRO A 221 -13.51 10.75 9.16
C PRO A 221 -14.51 9.74 9.70
N GLU A 222 -14.77 9.75 11.01
CA GLU A 222 -15.89 8.98 11.55
C GLU A 222 -17.14 9.38 10.74
N PRO A 223 -17.97 8.41 10.32
CA PRO A 223 -19.21 8.73 9.61
C PRO A 223 -19.99 9.69 10.49
N VAL A 224 -20.34 10.87 9.93
CA VAL A 224 -21.23 11.79 10.60
C VAL A 224 -22.56 11.08 10.73
N VAL A 225 -22.80 10.51 11.93
CA VAL A 225 -24.12 9.98 12.29
C VAL A 225 -25.02 11.21 12.43
N THR A 226 -25.74 11.53 11.38
CA THR A 226 -26.87 12.44 11.48
C THR A 226 -27.92 11.72 12.30
N GLU A 227 -28.03 12.07 13.59
CA GLU A 227 -29.21 11.72 14.38
C GLU A 227 -30.45 12.36 13.73
N GLU A 228 -31.37 11.53 13.21
CA GLU A 228 -32.72 11.92 12.89
C GLU A 228 -33.60 11.97 14.15
#